data_ae6ae5c51a76a41d1a0d60ec27d4a57d
#
_entry.id   ae6ae5c51a76a41d1a0d60ec27d4a57d
#
_cell.length_a   1.000
_cell.length_b   1.000
_cell.length_c   1.000
_cell.angle_alpha   90.00
_cell.angle_beta   90.00
_cell.angle_gamma   90.00
#
_symmetry.space_group_name_H-M   'P 1'
#
loop_
_entity.id
_entity.type
_entity.pdbx_description
1 polymer ?
#
loop_
_entity_poly.entity_id
_entity_poly.type
_entity_poly.pdbx_seq_one_letter_code
_entity_poly.pdbx_strand_id
1 'polypeptide(L)'
;MIEIEQGTGKYVTIAADEETALRWSGDIGFKMMQYNQIRGVLPISQQYIDERLHVYYEVNKMQTLESVYAEAGLSVDKALKILLSLLQTVQGAEQYFLSAEQFVLNEQMVFLSRDNSRIWLCYHPDHDVEIAEGVRAVMEFLMKRILHSNRTATASFYGLYDMVCERRCTMAELAEHIIRQQSVSQEQTKQPKDVSRTLQPKADSKLQLSLHGKRALPQQTLQSICVPAVISLLKSEVHIGRLQTEDVCIPIDYISREHAVLYIDDDQIQIEDCDSANGTFLNGEQLMPHVRTTCNPGDLISFADITYDIC
;
A
#
# COMPACT_ATOMS: atom_id res chain seq x y z
N MET A 1 2.09 -7.32 -24.62
CA MET A 1 1.68 -5.97 -24.17
C MET A 1 2.60 -4.93 -24.79
N ILE A 2 2.06 -3.82 -25.26
CA ILE A 2 2.80 -2.75 -25.92
C ILE A 2 2.46 -1.45 -25.19
N GLU A 3 3.48 -0.66 -24.85
CA GLU A 3 3.30 0.66 -24.27
C GLU A 3 2.98 1.66 -25.38
N ILE A 4 1.89 2.42 -25.24
CA ILE A 4 1.49 3.46 -26.19
C ILE A 4 1.15 4.75 -25.45
N GLU A 5 1.43 5.88 -26.10
CA GLU A 5 0.96 7.19 -25.67
C GLU A 5 -0.23 7.60 -26.53
N GLN A 6 -1.36 7.92 -25.91
CA GLN A 6 -2.57 8.43 -26.57
C GLN A 6 -2.99 9.77 -25.95
N GLY A 7 -2.96 10.82 -26.73
CA GLY A 7 -3.27 12.16 -26.24
C GLY A 7 -2.33 12.57 -25.09
N THR A 8 -2.89 12.79 -23.90
CA THR A 8 -2.13 13.12 -22.69
C THR A 8 -1.86 11.91 -21.78
N GLY A 9 -2.32 10.71 -22.19
CA GLY A 9 -2.26 9.49 -21.39
C GLY A 9 -1.21 8.50 -21.87
N LYS A 10 -0.62 7.76 -20.94
CA LYS A 10 0.29 6.65 -21.17
C LYS A 10 -0.40 5.34 -20.81
N TYR A 11 -0.35 4.37 -21.71
CA TYR A 11 -1.07 3.10 -21.55
C TYR A 11 -0.17 1.93 -21.92
N VAL A 12 -0.40 0.81 -21.25
CA VAL A 12 0.04 -0.52 -21.71
C VAL A 12 -1.16 -1.18 -22.37
N THR A 13 -1.01 -1.66 -23.60
CA THR A 13 -2.13 -2.20 -24.37
C THR A 13 -1.95 -3.66 -24.68
N ILE A 14 -3.03 -4.43 -24.56
CA ILE A 14 -3.15 -5.77 -25.11
C ILE A 14 -4.33 -5.81 -26.09
N ALA A 15 -4.17 -6.57 -27.16
CA ALA A 15 -5.24 -6.82 -28.12
C ALA A 15 -5.63 -8.30 -28.07
N ALA A 16 -6.92 -8.57 -28.09
CA ALA A 16 -7.50 -9.91 -28.13
C ALA A 16 -8.35 -10.07 -29.39
N ASP A 17 -8.28 -11.24 -30.00
CA ASP A 17 -9.23 -11.64 -31.05
C ASP A 17 -10.62 -11.93 -30.44
N GLU A 18 -11.59 -12.20 -31.30
CA GLU A 18 -12.98 -12.40 -30.88
C GLU A 18 -13.15 -13.56 -29.92
N GLU A 19 -12.46 -14.68 -30.12
CA GLU A 19 -12.54 -15.84 -29.24
C GLU A 19 -11.97 -15.54 -27.85
N THR A 20 -10.80 -14.90 -27.79
CA THR A 20 -10.16 -14.47 -26.55
C THR A 20 -10.99 -13.41 -25.82
N ALA A 21 -11.55 -12.44 -26.56
CA ALA A 21 -12.42 -11.41 -26.01
C ALA A 21 -13.68 -12.00 -25.36
N LEU A 22 -14.28 -13.00 -26.01
CA LEU A 22 -15.44 -13.71 -25.47
C LEU A 22 -15.08 -14.47 -24.17
N ARG A 23 -13.92 -15.13 -24.14
CA ARG A 23 -13.41 -15.81 -22.95
C ARG A 23 -13.16 -14.83 -21.80
N TRP A 24 -12.48 -13.70 -22.04
CA TRP A 24 -12.25 -12.67 -21.03
C TRP A 24 -13.55 -12.02 -20.53
N SER A 25 -14.52 -11.84 -21.42
CA SER A 25 -15.84 -11.33 -21.02
C SER A 25 -16.60 -12.30 -20.10
N GLY A 26 -16.22 -13.58 -20.08
CA GLY A 26 -16.73 -14.60 -19.16
C GLY A 26 -16.00 -14.59 -17.80
N ASP A 27 -14.77 -14.09 -17.74
CA ASP A 27 -13.94 -14.08 -16.53
C ASP A 27 -14.45 -13.11 -15.49
N ILE A 28 -14.62 -13.57 -14.24
CA ILE A 28 -15.17 -12.76 -13.15
C ILE A 28 -14.16 -11.70 -12.73
N GLY A 29 -12.88 -12.04 -12.59
CA GLY A 29 -11.83 -11.11 -12.22
C GLY A 29 -11.71 -9.96 -13.21
N PHE A 30 -11.73 -10.25 -14.51
CA PHE A 30 -11.71 -9.23 -15.56
C PHE A 30 -12.92 -8.30 -15.49
N LYS A 31 -14.13 -8.84 -15.23
CA LYS A 31 -15.31 -8.02 -14.98
C LYS A 31 -15.16 -7.13 -13.75
N MET A 32 -14.62 -7.67 -12.66
CA MET A 32 -14.40 -6.87 -11.45
C MET A 32 -13.46 -5.70 -11.71
N MET A 33 -12.43 -5.87 -12.54
CA MET A 33 -11.54 -4.77 -12.93
C MET A 33 -12.23 -3.69 -13.77
N GLN A 34 -13.24 -4.05 -14.55
CA GLN A 34 -13.98 -3.07 -15.37
C GLN A 34 -14.86 -2.14 -14.53
N TYR A 35 -15.41 -2.65 -13.43
CA TYR A 35 -16.40 -1.95 -12.61
C TYR A 35 -15.86 -1.43 -11.29
N ASN A 36 -14.63 -1.81 -10.90
CA ASN A 36 -14.05 -1.44 -9.62
C ASN A 36 -12.64 -0.84 -9.80
N GLN A 37 -12.31 0.13 -8.96
CA GLN A 37 -10.95 0.58 -8.79
C GLN A 37 -10.30 -0.25 -7.68
N ILE A 38 -9.49 -1.24 -8.06
CA ILE A 38 -8.86 -2.17 -7.13
C ILE A 38 -7.51 -1.60 -6.73
N ARG A 39 -7.29 -1.44 -5.43
CA ARG A 39 -6.06 -0.85 -4.89
C ARG A 39 -4.82 -1.63 -5.34
N GLY A 40 -3.86 -0.92 -5.93
CA GLY A 40 -2.60 -1.50 -6.39
C GLY A 40 -2.71 -2.33 -7.69
N VAL A 41 -3.90 -2.41 -8.29
CA VAL A 41 -4.09 -3.02 -9.61
C VAL A 41 -4.29 -1.92 -10.63
N LEU A 42 -3.62 -2.00 -11.78
CA LEU A 42 -3.73 -1.02 -12.86
C LEU A 42 -5.19 -0.92 -13.34
N PRO A 43 -5.77 0.29 -13.37
CA PRO A 43 -7.10 0.48 -13.94
C PRO A 43 -7.11 0.16 -15.43
N ILE A 44 -8.20 -0.42 -15.90
CA ILE A 44 -8.37 -0.77 -17.31
C ILE A 44 -9.49 0.03 -17.95
N SER A 45 -9.33 0.28 -19.25
CA SER A 45 -10.39 0.65 -20.16
C SER A 45 -10.37 -0.27 -21.38
N GLN A 46 -11.49 -0.39 -22.06
CA GLN A 46 -11.58 -1.29 -23.21
C GLN A 46 -12.24 -0.59 -24.40
N GLN A 47 -11.81 -0.95 -25.60
CA GLN A 47 -12.37 -0.47 -26.85
C GLN A 47 -12.30 -1.56 -27.91
N TYR A 48 -13.33 -1.67 -28.72
CA TYR A 48 -13.30 -2.51 -29.94
C TYR A 48 -12.83 -1.67 -31.12
N ILE A 49 -11.76 -2.13 -31.77
CA ILE A 49 -11.18 -1.54 -32.96
C ILE A 49 -10.98 -2.65 -33.98
N ASP A 50 -11.54 -2.52 -35.16
CA ASP A 50 -11.44 -3.51 -36.25
C ASP A 50 -11.74 -4.96 -35.78
N GLU A 51 -12.87 -5.12 -35.09
CA GLU A 51 -13.36 -6.39 -34.53
C GLU A 51 -12.45 -7.03 -33.47
N ARG A 52 -11.44 -6.32 -32.99
CA ARG A 52 -10.56 -6.76 -31.90
C ARG A 52 -10.82 -5.98 -30.62
N LEU A 53 -10.80 -6.67 -29.50
CA LEU A 53 -10.84 -6.06 -28.19
C LEU A 53 -9.45 -5.51 -27.84
N HIS A 54 -9.35 -4.22 -27.62
CA HIS A 54 -8.17 -3.57 -27.07
C HIS A 54 -8.42 -3.22 -25.60
N VAL A 55 -7.56 -3.71 -24.73
CA VAL A 55 -7.58 -3.40 -23.29
C VAL A 55 -6.39 -2.49 -22.99
N TYR A 56 -6.67 -1.34 -22.43
CA TYR A 56 -5.72 -0.29 -22.07
C TYR A 56 -5.54 -0.26 -20.57
N TYR A 57 -4.35 -0.50 -20.09
CA TYR A 57 -3.95 -0.32 -18.69
C TYR A 57 -3.40 1.08 -18.51
N GLU A 58 -4.01 1.87 -17.63
CA GLU A 58 -3.60 3.24 -17.40
C GLU A 58 -2.35 3.29 -16.52
N VAL A 59 -1.24 3.80 -17.08
CA VAL A 59 0.06 3.93 -16.39
C VAL A 59 0.51 5.39 -16.27
N ASN A 60 -0.45 6.31 -16.24
CA ASN A 60 -0.19 7.74 -16.13
C ASN A 60 0.64 8.07 -14.89
N LYS A 61 1.74 8.83 -15.08
CA LYS A 61 2.66 9.25 -14.01
C LYS A 61 3.31 8.09 -13.23
N MET A 62 3.28 6.88 -13.77
CA MET A 62 3.95 5.71 -13.21
C MET A 62 5.23 5.40 -13.97
N GLN A 63 6.13 4.67 -13.33
CA GLN A 63 7.38 4.17 -13.91
C GLN A 63 7.49 2.68 -13.62
N THR A 64 8.08 1.91 -14.53
CA THR A 64 8.33 0.49 -14.28
C THR A 64 9.40 0.31 -13.22
N LEU A 65 9.37 -0.79 -12.50
CA LEU A 65 10.39 -1.15 -11.52
C LEU A 65 11.79 -1.14 -12.17
N GLU A 66 11.90 -1.64 -13.40
CA GLU A 66 13.11 -1.61 -14.22
C GLU A 66 13.60 -0.17 -14.43
N SER A 67 12.74 0.73 -14.88
CA SER A 67 13.08 2.13 -15.18
C SER A 67 13.58 2.89 -13.95
N VAL A 68 12.94 2.68 -12.78
CA VAL A 68 13.31 3.37 -11.52
C VAL A 68 14.67 2.89 -11.01
N TYR A 69 14.97 1.61 -11.15
CA TYR A 69 16.18 0.99 -10.61
C TYR A 69 17.15 0.50 -11.70
N ALA A 70 17.09 1.07 -12.91
CA ALA A 70 18.02 0.72 -13.99
C ALA A 70 19.48 0.91 -13.56
N GLU A 71 19.79 2.06 -12.96
CA GLU A 71 21.14 2.45 -12.53
C GLU A 71 21.23 2.76 -11.03
N ALA A 72 20.08 2.92 -10.36
CA ALA A 72 20.02 3.31 -8.95
C ALA A 72 20.20 2.11 -8.04
N GLY A 73 21.08 2.24 -7.04
CA GLY A 73 21.17 1.26 -5.95
C GLY A 73 19.93 1.28 -5.06
N LEU A 74 19.57 0.12 -4.53
CA LEU A 74 18.38 -0.10 -3.71
C LEU A 74 18.79 -0.50 -2.29
N SER A 75 18.24 0.14 -1.26
CA SER A 75 18.41 -0.36 0.11
C SER A 75 17.54 -1.59 0.35
N VAL A 76 17.98 -2.48 1.24
CA VAL A 76 17.20 -3.67 1.62
C VAL A 76 15.81 -3.29 2.14
N ASP A 77 15.70 -2.23 2.94
CA ASP A 77 14.41 -1.77 3.47
C ASP A 77 13.42 -1.36 2.37
N LYS A 78 13.91 -0.72 1.30
CA LYS A 78 13.08 -0.39 0.14
C LYS A 78 12.68 -1.65 -0.63
N ALA A 79 13.62 -2.59 -0.81
CA ALA A 79 13.33 -3.88 -1.45
C ALA A 79 12.24 -4.65 -0.70
N LEU A 80 12.33 -4.72 0.62
CA LEU A 80 11.33 -5.36 1.48
C LEU A 80 9.97 -4.64 1.41
N LYS A 81 9.94 -3.31 1.35
CA LYS A 81 8.69 -2.54 1.19
C LYS A 81 8.02 -2.82 -0.15
N ILE A 82 8.78 -2.87 -1.24
CA ILE A 82 8.26 -3.20 -2.57
C ILE A 82 7.66 -4.62 -2.55
N LEU A 83 8.40 -5.58 -2.03
CA LEU A 83 7.96 -6.97 -1.94
C LEU A 83 6.70 -7.12 -1.07
N LEU A 84 6.67 -6.49 0.10
CA LEU A 84 5.50 -6.50 0.98
C LEU A 84 4.27 -5.87 0.31
N SER A 85 4.43 -4.71 -0.34
CA SER A 85 3.34 -4.07 -1.06
C SER A 85 2.81 -4.92 -2.21
N LEU A 86 3.68 -5.64 -2.91
CA LEU A 86 3.29 -6.59 -3.96
C LEU A 86 2.43 -7.72 -3.38
N LEU A 87 2.91 -8.39 -2.33
CA LEU A 87 2.18 -9.48 -1.68
C LEU A 87 0.82 -9.02 -1.15
N GLN A 88 0.78 -7.87 -0.49
CA GLN A 88 -0.48 -7.28 0.02
C GLN A 88 -1.46 -6.91 -1.10
N THR A 89 -0.96 -6.43 -2.24
CA THR A 89 -1.81 -6.11 -3.40
C THR A 89 -2.43 -7.37 -3.98
N VAL A 90 -1.65 -8.43 -4.19
CA VAL A 90 -2.16 -9.71 -4.70
C VAL A 90 -3.19 -10.29 -3.73
N GLN A 91 -2.88 -10.36 -2.44
CA GLN A 91 -3.79 -10.84 -1.41
C GLN A 91 -5.08 -10.01 -1.33
N GLY A 92 -4.98 -8.68 -1.38
CA GLY A 92 -6.13 -7.79 -1.37
C GLY A 92 -7.02 -7.90 -2.62
N ALA A 93 -6.45 -8.33 -3.76
CA ALA A 93 -7.19 -8.49 -5.00
C ALA A 93 -8.05 -9.77 -5.05
N GLU A 94 -7.76 -10.76 -4.22
CA GLU A 94 -8.55 -12.02 -4.13
C GLU A 94 -10.02 -11.76 -3.78
N GLN A 95 -10.32 -10.74 -2.98
CA GLN A 95 -11.70 -10.33 -2.66
C GLN A 95 -12.50 -9.88 -3.89
N TYR A 96 -11.81 -9.51 -4.97
CA TYR A 96 -12.40 -9.17 -6.27
C TYR A 96 -12.33 -10.32 -7.27
N PHE A 97 -12.08 -11.53 -6.79
CA PHE A 97 -11.94 -12.74 -7.62
C PHE A 97 -10.79 -12.68 -8.64
N LEU A 98 -9.76 -11.86 -8.37
CA LEU A 98 -8.55 -11.87 -9.15
C LEU A 98 -7.63 -12.99 -8.65
N SER A 99 -7.32 -13.94 -9.54
CA SER A 99 -6.39 -15.03 -9.21
C SER A 99 -4.94 -14.52 -9.13
N ALA A 100 -4.20 -15.03 -8.16
CA ALA A 100 -2.80 -14.64 -7.95
C ALA A 100 -1.90 -14.99 -9.15
N GLU A 101 -2.19 -16.09 -9.84
CA GLU A 101 -1.45 -16.58 -11.01
C GLU A 101 -1.60 -15.69 -12.23
N GLN A 102 -2.65 -14.86 -12.26
CA GLN A 102 -2.96 -13.95 -13.37
C GLN A 102 -2.28 -12.58 -13.23
N PHE A 103 -1.54 -12.33 -12.15
CA PHE A 103 -0.70 -11.14 -12.04
C PHE A 103 0.63 -11.31 -12.79
N VAL A 104 0.95 -10.36 -13.66
CA VAL A 104 2.21 -10.35 -14.41
C VAL A 104 3.29 -9.71 -13.54
N LEU A 105 4.04 -10.54 -12.82
CA LEU A 105 5.06 -10.12 -11.87
C LEU A 105 6.46 -10.19 -12.50
N ASN A 106 6.90 -9.07 -13.06
CA ASN A 106 8.27 -8.86 -13.51
C ASN A 106 8.63 -7.38 -13.43
N GLU A 107 9.91 -7.06 -13.66
CA GLU A 107 10.44 -5.69 -13.55
C GLU A 107 9.82 -4.68 -14.54
N GLN A 108 9.23 -5.14 -15.64
CA GLN A 108 8.62 -4.30 -16.66
C GLN A 108 7.13 -4.08 -16.43
N MET A 109 6.47 -4.98 -15.67
CA MET A 109 5.03 -4.95 -15.43
C MET A 109 4.64 -4.63 -13.98
N VAL A 110 5.61 -4.45 -13.10
CA VAL A 110 5.45 -3.84 -11.78
C VAL A 110 5.73 -2.35 -11.91
N PHE A 111 4.73 -1.53 -11.62
CA PHE A 111 4.82 -0.08 -11.75
C PHE A 111 4.90 0.58 -10.38
N LEU A 112 5.62 1.70 -10.32
CA LEU A 112 5.79 2.54 -9.14
C LEU A 112 5.19 3.91 -9.41
N SER A 113 4.57 4.52 -8.39
CA SER A 113 4.22 5.94 -8.40
C SER A 113 5.48 6.81 -8.50
N ARG A 114 5.36 8.06 -8.92
CA ARG A 114 6.53 8.97 -9.07
C ARG A 114 7.34 9.16 -7.80
N ASP A 115 6.69 9.09 -6.65
CA ASP A 115 7.32 9.18 -5.32
C ASP A 115 7.86 7.83 -4.81
N ASN A 116 7.72 6.76 -5.62
CA ASN A 116 8.08 5.38 -5.28
C ASN A 116 7.43 4.86 -3.98
N SER A 117 6.31 5.45 -3.56
CA SER A 117 5.60 5.08 -2.33
C SER A 117 4.59 3.96 -2.53
N ARG A 118 4.08 3.80 -3.75
CA ARG A 118 3.01 2.84 -4.09
C ARG A 118 3.43 2.01 -5.29
N ILE A 119 2.98 0.75 -5.29
CA ILE A 119 3.12 -0.13 -6.45
C ILE A 119 1.77 -0.35 -7.12
N TRP A 120 1.85 -0.70 -8.42
CA TRP A 120 0.72 -1.07 -9.24
C TRP A 120 1.08 -2.30 -10.05
N LEU A 121 0.18 -3.28 -10.06
CA LEU A 121 0.36 -4.56 -10.71
C LEU A 121 -0.55 -4.69 -11.92
N CYS A 122 -0.04 -5.34 -12.95
CA CYS A 122 -0.81 -5.67 -14.13
C CYS A 122 -1.45 -7.05 -13.95
N TYR A 123 -2.75 -7.12 -14.11
CA TYR A 123 -3.52 -8.37 -14.15
C TYR A 123 -3.82 -8.72 -15.61
N HIS A 124 -3.59 -9.96 -16.01
CA HIS A 124 -3.86 -10.42 -17.36
C HIS A 124 -4.64 -11.73 -17.34
N PRO A 125 -5.86 -11.81 -17.91
CA PRO A 125 -6.74 -12.96 -17.76
C PRO A 125 -6.15 -14.30 -18.26
N ASP A 126 -5.26 -14.26 -19.26
CA ASP A 126 -4.61 -15.45 -19.81
C ASP A 126 -3.21 -15.70 -19.24
N HIS A 127 -2.77 -14.91 -18.23
CA HIS A 127 -1.54 -15.21 -17.52
C HIS A 127 -1.79 -16.35 -16.54
N ASP A 128 -0.94 -17.36 -16.58
CA ASP A 128 -1.05 -18.54 -15.73
C ASP A 128 0.37 -18.96 -15.32
N VAL A 129 0.93 -18.17 -14.38
CA VAL A 129 2.25 -18.42 -13.80
C VAL A 129 2.11 -18.51 -12.30
N GLU A 130 2.66 -19.58 -11.71
CA GLU A 130 2.64 -19.73 -10.26
C GLU A 130 3.16 -18.47 -9.56
N ILE A 131 2.41 -17.96 -8.59
CA ILE A 131 2.72 -16.69 -7.89
C ILE A 131 4.14 -16.69 -7.30
N ALA A 132 4.61 -17.83 -6.81
CA ALA A 132 5.96 -17.98 -6.26
C ALA A 132 7.04 -17.74 -7.32
N GLU A 133 6.80 -18.13 -8.57
CA GLU A 133 7.71 -17.89 -9.68
C GLU A 133 7.80 -16.40 -10.05
N GLY A 134 6.64 -15.73 -10.11
CA GLY A 134 6.59 -14.29 -10.33
C GLY A 134 7.26 -13.50 -9.21
N VAL A 135 6.99 -13.84 -7.96
CA VAL A 135 7.64 -13.23 -6.78
C VAL A 135 9.16 -13.46 -6.83
N ARG A 136 9.61 -14.67 -7.17
CA ARG A 136 11.02 -14.98 -7.34
C ARG A 136 11.68 -14.10 -8.38
N ALA A 137 11.05 -13.92 -9.56
CA ALA A 137 11.59 -13.07 -10.62
C ALA A 137 11.79 -11.63 -10.15
N VAL A 138 10.82 -11.07 -9.44
CA VAL A 138 10.93 -9.72 -8.85
C VAL A 138 12.04 -9.68 -7.80
N MET A 139 12.17 -10.68 -6.93
CA MET A 139 13.24 -10.74 -5.93
C MET A 139 14.62 -10.81 -6.58
N GLU A 140 14.81 -11.61 -7.62
CA GLU A 140 16.06 -11.69 -8.37
C GLU A 140 16.46 -10.35 -9.01
N PHE A 141 15.47 -9.62 -9.54
CA PHE A 141 15.69 -8.28 -10.06
C PHE A 141 16.16 -7.33 -8.96
N LEU A 142 15.49 -7.34 -7.79
CA LEU A 142 15.84 -6.50 -6.65
C LEU A 142 17.22 -6.85 -6.08
N MET A 143 17.54 -8.14 -5.95
CA MET A 143 18.84 -8.63 -5.44
C MET A 143 20.03 -8.08 -6.22
N LYS A 144 19.93 -8.02 -7.55
CA LYS A 144 20.98 -7.47 -8.42
C LYS A 144 21.27 -5.99 -8.17
N ARG A 145 20.37 -5.28 -7.46
CA ARG A 145 20.42 -3.83 -7.25
C ARG A 145 20.57 -3.43 -5.78
N ILE A 146 20.50 -4.40 -4.86
CA ILE A 146 20.68 -4.16 -3.42
C ILE A 146 22.09 -3.65 -3.15
N LEU A 147 22.15 -2.52 -2.44
CA LEU A 147 23.40 -2.00 -1.88
C LEU A 147 23.78 -2.82 -0.65
N HIS A 148 24.95 -3.47 -0.69
CA HIS A 148 25.43 -4.37 0.37
C HIS A 148 26.05 -3.61 1.56
N SER A 149 25.48 -2.44 1.90
CA SER A 149 25.95 -1.61 3.01
C SER A 149 25.65 -2.21 4.40
N ASN A 150 24.59 -3.02 4.51
CA ASN A 150 24.22 -3.72 5.73
C ASN A 150 24.21 -5.23 5.51
N ARG A 151 25.26 -5.92 5.98
CA ARG A 151 25.44 -7.36 5.79
C ARG A 151 24.29 -8.19 6.38
N THR A 152 23.82 -7.84 7.57
CA THR A 152 22.76 -8.58 8.26
C THR A 152 21.44 -8.46 7.51
N ALA A 153 21.04 -7.25 7.12
CA ALA A 153 19.83 -7.03 6.35
C ALA A 153 19.89 -7.71 4.98
N THR A 154 21.05 -7.64 4.31
CA THR A 154 21.27 -8.34 3.05
C THR A 154 21.12 -9.85 3.21
N ALA A 155 21.77 -10.45 4.20
CA ALA A 155 21.66 -11.88 4.47
C ALA A 155 20.20 -12.30 4.78
N SER A 156 19.45 -11.47 5.52
CA SER A 156 18.04 -11.71 5.78
C SER A 156 17.19 -11.70 4.51
N PHE A 157 17.45 -10.78 3.58
CA PHE A 157 16.76 -10.76 2.29
C PHE A 157 17.04 -12.01 1.45
N TYR A 158 18.29 -12.46 1.41
CA TYR A 158 18.67 -13.72 0.74
C TYR A 158 17.98 -14.93 1.40
N GLY A 159 17.86 -14.95 2.73
CA GLY A 159 17.12 -16.00 3.44
C GLY A 159 15.63 -16.06 3.06
N LEU A 160 14.98 -14.92 2.83
CA LEU A 160 13.61 -14.88 2.30
C LEU A 160 13.54 -15.43 0.86
N TYR A 161 14.51 -15.09 0.03
CA TYR A 161 14.60 -15.63 -1.33
C TYR A 161 14.74 -17.16 -1.33
N ASP A 162 15.60 -17.71 -0.48
CA ASP A 162 15.77 -19.17 -0.35
C ASP A 162 14.47 -19.85 0.11
N MET A 163 13.70 -19.22 1.02
CA MET A 163 12.40 -19.74 1.44
C MET A 163 11.40 -19.83 0.27
N VAL A 164 11.39 -18.83 -0.63
CA VAL A 164 10.54 -18.83 -1.82
C VAL A 164 11.00 -19.91 -2.81
N CYS A 165 12.32 -20.02 -3.07
CA CYS A 165 12.87 -21.01 -4.00
C CYS A 165 12.62 -22.44 -3.55
N GLU A 166 12.72 -22.72 -2.26
CA GLU A 166 12.53 -24.06 -1.69
C GLU A 166 11.06 -24.36 -1.35
N ARG A 167 10.14 -23.44 -1.68
CA ARG A 167 8.69 -23.54 -1.40
C ARG A 167 8.40 -23.85 0.08
N ARG A 168 9.20 -23.28 0.98
CA ARG A 168 9.08 -23.49 2.43
C ARG A 168 8.05 -22.59 3.10
N CYS A 169 7.48 -21.63 2.37
CA CYS A 169 6.47 -20.72 2.89
C CYS A 169 5.41 -20.39 1.84
N THR A 170 4.22 -20.11 2.32
CA THR A 170 3.16 -19.48 1.54
C THR A 170 3.45 -17.98 1.36
N MET A 171 2.75 -17.34 0.43
CA MET A 171 2.89 -15.88 0.22
C MET A 171 2.46 -15.07 1.45
N ALA A 172 1.48 -15.57 2.21
CA ALA A 172 1.05 -14.97 3.47
C ALA A 172 2.15 -15.05 4.55
N GLU A 173 2.77 -16.22 4.73
CA GLU A 173 3.88 -16.40 5.66
C GLU A 173 5.11 -15.58 5.27
N LEU A 174 5.40 -15.44 3.95
CA LEU A 174 6.45 -14.58 3.46
C LEU A 174 6.20 -13.11 3.85
N ALA A 175 4.97 -12.63 3.68
CA ALA A 175 4.59 -11.29 4.11
C ALA A 175 4.78 -11.07 5.62
N GLU A 176 4.36 -12.05 6.45
CA GLU A 176 4.59 -12.00 7.89
C GLU A 176 6.09 -11.97 8.26
N HIS A 177 6.92 -12.77 7.58
CA HIS A 177 8.37 -12.75 7.80
C HIS A 177 8.98 -11.39 7.49
N ILE A 178 8.54 -10.75 6.39
CA ILE A 178 9.00 -9.41 6.03
C ILE A 178 8.59 -8.39 7.10
N ILE A 179 7.36 -8.41 7.57
CA ILE A 179 6.87 -7.50 8.62
C ILE A 179 7.69 -7.66 9.90
N ARG A 180 7.96 -8.89 10.35
CA ARG A 180 8.79 -9.17 11.53
C ARG A 180 10.21 -8.63 11.38
N GLN A 181 10.83 -8.79 10.20
CA GLN A 181 12.19 -8.26 9.95
C GLN A 181 12.22 -6.72 9.99
N GLN A 182 11.20 -6.05 9.47
CA GLN A 182 11.11 -4.59 9.52
C GLN A 182 10.95 -4.09 10.97
N SER A 183 10.18 -4.78 11.82
CA SER A 183 10.01 -4.44 13.23
C SER A 183 11.33 -4.57 14.02
N VAL A 184 12.08 -5.65 13.82
CA VAL A 184 13.38 -5.88 14.50
C VAL A 184 14.42 -4.84 14.07
N SER A 185 14.42 -4.43 12.80
CA SER A 185 15.35 -3.41 12.30
C SER A 185 15.11 -2.03 12.91
N GLN A 186 13.87 -1.72 13.29
CA GLN A 186 13.52 -0.48 13.98
C GLN A 186 13.93 -0.48 15.45
N GLU A 187 13.92 -1.64 16.13
CA GLU A 187 14.34 -1.76 17.53
C GLU A 187 15.87 -1.69 17.70
N GLN A 188 16.65 -2.21 16.75
CA GLN A 188 18.11 -2.18 16.81
C GLN A 188 18.72 -0.78 16.62
N THR A 189 17.95 0.18 16.11
CA THR A 189 18.37 1.59 16.00
C THR A 189 18.26 2.35 17.32
N LYS A 190 17.70 1.70 18.36
CA LYS A 190 17.43 2.30 19.70
C LYS A 190 18.35 1.81 20.81
N GLN A 191 19.61 1.40 20.54
CA GLN A 191 20.55 1.14 21.64
C GLN A 191 21.21 2.43 22.14
N PRO A 192 21.23 2.68 23.47
CA PRO A 192 21.74 3.90 24.05
C PRO A 192 23.27 3.91 24.04
N LYS A 193 23.87 4.94 23.44
CA LYS A 193 25.27 5.29 23.70
C LYS A 193 25.38 6.10 24.98
N ASP A 194 26.29 5.67 25.78
CA ASP A 194 26.64 6.14 27.10
C ASP A 194 26.83 7.65 27.27
N VAL A 195 26.57 8.07 28.47
CA VAL A 195 26.53 9.42 29.01
C VAL A 195 27.85 10.19 28.85
N SER A 196 27.83 11.35 28.23
CA SER A 196 28.60 12.52 28.71
C SER A 196 28.02 13.83 28.17
N ARG A 197 27.72 14.71 29.11
CA ARG A 197 27.18 16.05 29.02
C ARG A 197 27.68 16.89 27.86
N THR A 198 26.80 17.54 27.10
CA THR A 198 26.70 19.02 27.02
C THR A 198 25.70 19.46 25.92
N LEU A 199 24.69 20.23 26.34
CA LEU A 199 23.90 21.22 25.58
C LEU A 199 23.08 20.77 24.35
N GLN A 200 21.77 20.94 24.51
CA GLN A 200 20.64 20.75 23.62
C GLN A 200 20.80 21.30 22.20
N PRO A 201 20.17 20.63 21.21
CA PRO A 201 18.89 21.13 20.69
C PRO A 201 17.77 20.07 20.70
N LYS A 202 16.55 20.54 20.70
CA LYS A 202 15.26 19.86 20.86
C LYS A 202 15.15 18.60 19.99
N ALA A 203 14.73 17.51 20.63
CA ALA A 203 14.34 16.27 19.97
C ALA A 203 13.02 16.47 19.23
N ASP A 204 12.96 16.06 17.97
CA ASP A 204 11.73 15.85 17.20
C ASP A 204 10.92 14.73 17.88
N SER A 205 9.95 15.11 18.70
CA SER A 205 8.91 14.20 19.15
C SER A 205 8.02 13.86 17.96
N LYS A 206 8.21 12.69 17.39
CA LYS A 206 7.32 12.16 16.33
C LYS A 206 6.00 11.77 17.00
N LEU A 207 5.03 12.65 16.94
CA LEU A 207 3.65 12.39 17.33
C LEU A 207 3.05 11.33 16.38
N GLN A 208 2.34 10.36 16.95
CA GLN A 208 1.71 9.26 16.21
C GLN A 208 0.34 8.95 16.80
N LEU A 209 -0.57 8.48 15.97
CA LEU A 209 -1.80 7.83 16.40
C LEU A 209 -1.64 6.33 16.31
N SER A 210 -1.91 5.61 17.38
CA SER A 210 -1.92 4.15 17.43
C SER A 210 -3.34 3.60 17.59
N LEU A 211 -3.72 2.58 16.83
CA LEU A 211 -5.06 1.99 16.89
C LEU A 211 -5.32 1.40 18.27
N HIS A 212 -6.36 1.89 18.97
CA HIS A 212 -6.73 1.49 20.32
C HIS A 212 -7.47 0.15 20.31
N GLY A 213 -6.87 -0.85 20.92
CA GLY A 213 -7.51 -2.14 21.21
C GLY A 213 -7.98 -2.91 19.96
N LYS A 214 -7.83 -4.23 20.00
CA LYS A 214 -8.53 -5.15 19.10
C LYS A 214 -10.01 -5.20 19.52
N ARG A 215 -10.75 -4.12 19.34
CA ARG A 215 -12.18 -4.18 19.54
C ARG A 215 -12.76 -4.87 18.30
N ALA A 216 -13.39 -6.01 18.52
CA ALA A 216 -14.02 -6.84 17.53
C ALA A 216 -15.03 -6.04 16.69
N LEU A 217 -14.57 -5.53 15.56
CA LEU A 217 -15.45 -5.43 14.40
C LEU A 217 -15.98 -6.86 14.17
N PRO A 218 -17.25 -7.04 13.74
CA PRO A 218 -17.79 -8.36 13.48
C PRO A 218 -16.80 -9.15 12.63
N GLN A 219 -16.49 -10.37 13.01
CA GLN A 219 -15.44 -11.22 12.39
C GLN A 219 -15.55 -11.35 10.86
N GLN A 220 -16.70 -11.05 10.27
CA GLN A 220 -16.93 -11.02 8.83
C GLN A 220 -16.42 -9.77 8.11
N THR A 221 -16.17 -8.67 8.83
CA THR A 221 -15.71 -7.40 8.24
C THR A 221 -14.19 -7.22 8.32
N LEU A 222 -13.52 -7.94 9.24
CA LEU A 222 -12.08 -7.76 9.53
C LEU A 222 -11.12 -8.40 8.50
N GLN A 223 -11.59 -9.27 7.63
CA GLN A 223 -10.71 -9.96 6.67
C GLN A 223 -10.39 -9.17 5.40
N SER A 224 -11.06 -8.05 5.15
CA SER A 224 -10.92 -7.30 3.89
C SER A 224 -10.69 -5.80 4.02
N ILE A 225 -10.68 -5.21 5.23
CA ILE A 225 -10.55 -3.75 5.40
C ILE A 225 -9.23 -3.44 6.10
N CYS A 226 -8.31 -2.83 5.36
CA CYS A 226 -7.00 -2.43 5.89
C CYS A 226 -7.13 -1.08 6.61
N VAL A 227 -7.51 -1.11 7.89
CA VAL A 227 -7.46 0.08 8.76
C VAL A 227 -6.00 0.29 9.16
N PRO A 228 -5.43 1.50 8.98
CA PRO A 228 -4.06 1.78 9.42
C PRO A 228 -3.91 1.52 10.92
N ALA A 229 -2.97 0.65 11.31
CA ALA A 229 -2.69 0.38 12.72
C ALA A 229 -1.94 1.55 13.40
N VAL A 230 -1.20 2.32 12.62
CA VAL A 230 -0.45 3.50 13.06
C VAL A 230 -0.55 4.58 12.00
N ILE A 231 -0.89 5.80 12.42
CA ILE A 231 -0.91 7.00 11.60
C ILE A 231 0.25 7.89 12.04
N SER A 232 1.21 8.11 11.15
CA SER A 232 2.35 9.00 11.43
C SER A 232 1.99 10.43 11.09
N LEU A 233 2.11 11.34 12.05
CA LEU A 233 1.81 12.77 11.91
C LEU A 233 3.08 13.51 11.46
N LEU A 234 3.40 13.41 10.17
CA LEU A 234 4.62 14.00 9.58
C LEU A 234 4.38 15.31 8.83
N LYS A 235 3.11 15.68 8.65
CA LYS A 235 2.70 16.90 7.95
C LYS A 235 2.04 17.85 8.95
N SER A 236 2.04 19.14 8.67
CA SER A 236 1.29 20.14 9.43
C SER A 236 -0.23 19.95 9.33
N GLU A 237 -0.69 19.31 8.28
CA GLU A 237 -2.08 18.97 8.02
C GLU A 237 -2.16 17.53 7.54
N VAL A 238 -3.04 16.71 8.15
CA VAL A 238 -3.28 15.30 7.80
C VAL A 238 -4.76 15.07 7.59
N HIS A 239 -5.15 14.84 6.34
CA HIS A 239 -6.54 14.58 5.95
C HIS A 239 -6.87 13.10 6.11
N ILE A 240 -8.00 12.81 6.76
CA ILE A 240 -8.47 11.46 7.08
C ILE A 240 -9.84 11.24 6.46
N GLY A 241 -10.00 10.15 5.73
CA GLY A 241 -11.29 9.83 5.13
C GLY A 241 -11.30 8.48 4.42
N ARG A 242 -12.41 8.19 3.74
CA ARG A 242 -12.57 6.95 2.98
C ARG A 242 -11.92 7.00 1.60
N LEU A 243 -11.71 8.19 1.04
CA LEU A 243 -11.10 8.33 -0.28
C LEU A 243 -9.61 7.96 -0.24
N GLN A 244 -9.14 7.34 -1.30
CA GLN A 244 -7.71 7.04 -1.47
C GLN A 244 -6.84 8.28 -1.71
N THR A 245 -7.48 9.42 -1.99
CA THR A 245 -6.83 10.73 -2.13
C THR A 245 -6.44 11.34 -0.80
N GLU A 246 -7.05 10.88 0.31
CA GLU A 246 -6.75 11.35 1.65
C GLU A 246 -5.36 10.88 2.11
N ASP A 247 -4.72 11.65 2.98
CA ASP A 247 -3.43 11.28 3.55
C ASP A 247 -3.52 9.97 4.33
N VAL A 248 -4.64 9.78 5.03
CA VAL A 248 -5.00 8.56 5.74
C VAL A 248 -6.32 8.02 5.19
N CYS A 249 -6.22 6.97 4.41
CA CYS A 249 -7.40 6.28 3.89
C CYS A 249 -7.88 5.20 4.85
N ILE A 250 -9.12 5.34 5.33
CA ILE A 250 -9.84 4.32 6.10
C ILE A 250 -11.01 3.85 5.23
N PRO A 251 -10.84 2.78 4.42
CA PRO A 251 -11.77 2.40 3.36
C PRO A 251 -12.98 1.63 3.89
N ILE A 252 -13.73 2.23 4.80
CA ILE A 252 -14.92 1.67 5.43
C ILE A 252 -16.14 2.51 5.08
N ASP A 253 -17.28 1.88 4.78
CA ASP A 253 -18.47 2.55 4.24
C ASP A 253 -19.08 3.60 5.16
N TYR A 254 -18.93 3.42 6.47
CA TYR A 254 -19.40 4.38 7.47
C TYR A 254 -18.40 5.49 7.82
N ILE A 255 -17.21 5.50 7.20
CA ILE A 255 -16.28 6.62 7.21
C ILE A 255 -16.63 7.56 6.04
N SER A 256 -16.76 8.85 6.28
CA SER A 256 -17.04 9.85 5.25
C SER A 256 -15.86 9.96 4.27
N ARG A 257 -16.14 10.41 3.04
CA ARG A 257 -15.10 10.59 2.00
C ARG A 257 -13.97 11.49 2.49
N GLU A 258 -14.33 12.64 3.04
CA GLU A 258 -13.51 13.53 3.85
C GLU A 258 -14.12 13.47 5.26
N HIS A 259 -13.42 12.92 6.25
CA HIS A 259 -14.02 12.66 7.56
C HIS A 259 -13.53 13.67 8.61
N ALA A 260 -12.23 13.84 8.71
CA ALA A 260 -11.61 14.74 9.66
C ALA A 260 -10.24 15.24 9.16
N VAL A 261 -9.75 16.34 9.76
CA VAL A 261 -8.42 16.87 9.53
C VAL A 261 -7.71 17.02 10.88
N LEU A 262 -6.47 16.54 10.94
CA LEU A 262 -5.56 16.79 12.06
C LEU A 262 -4.61 17.90 11.67
N TYR A 263 -4.50 18.90 12.52
CA TYR A 263 -3.57 20.01 12.42
C TYR A 263 -2.45 19.82 13.44
N ILE A 264 -1.20 19.87 13.01
CA ILE A 264 -0.03 19.68 13.83
C ILE A 264 0.81 20.95 13.75
N ASP A 265 0.92 21.66 14.86
CA ASP A 265 1.71 22.88 14.98
C ASP A 265 2.65 22.75 16.20
N ASP A 266 3.95 22.69 15.93
CA ASP A 266 5.05 22.45 16.89
C ASP A 266 4.78 21.29 17.86
N ASP A 267 4.15 21.56 19.01
CA ASP A 267 3.84 20.57 20.05
C ASP A 267 2.31 20.43 20.30
N GLN A 268 1.47 21.02 19.43
CA GLN A 268 0.02 20.95 19.57
C GLN A 268 -0.62 20.16 18.43
N ILE A 269 -1.53 19.25 18.79
CA ILE A 269 -2.41 18.57 17.85
C ILE A 269 -3.81 19.15 18.03
N GLN A 270 -4.44 19.51 16.91
CA GLN A 270 -5.85 19.86 16.88
C GLN A 270 -6.56 18.95 15.87
N ILE A 271 -7.80 18.61 16.16
CA ILE A 271 -8.67 17.84 15.28
C ILE A 271 -9.90 18.65 14.91
N GLU A 272 -10.33 18.51 13.66
CA GLU A 272 -11.54 19.11 13.11
C GLU A 272 -12.36 18.03 12.42
N ASP A 273 -13.63 17.90 12.76
CA ASP A 273 -14.58 17.06 12.02
C ASP A 273 -15.06 17.78 10.76
N CYS A 274 -15.05 17.14 9.61
CA CYS A 274 -15.45 17.70 8.31
C CYS A 274 -16.93 17.44 7.99
N ASP A 275 -17.82 17.61 8.96
CA ASP A 275 -19.24 17.28 8.84
C ASP A 275 -19.46 15.81 8.48
N SER A 276 -18.76 14.94 9.20
CA SER A 276 -18.79 13.51 8.95
C SER A 276 -20.13 12.88 9.32
N ALA A 277 -20.57 11.89 8.53
CA ALA A 277 -21.89 11.27 8.69
C ALA A 277 -22.09 10.54 10.03
N ASN A 278 -21.01 9.97 10.58
CA ASN A 278 -21.04 9.18 11.82
C ASN A 278 -20.23 9.82 12.96
N GLY A 279 -19.72 11.02 12.75
CA GLY A 279 -19.03 11.83 13.75
C GLY A 279 -17.59 11.44 14.02
N THR A 280 -16.84 12.44 14.45
CA THR A 280 -15.51 12.31 15.05
C THR A 280 -15.64 12.55 16.54
N PHE A 281 -14.92 11.76 17.34
CA PHE A 281 -15.02 11.83 18.82
C PHE A 281 -13.64 12.01 19.44
N LEU A 282 -13.57 12.79 20.50
CA LEU A 282 -12.39 12.93 21.35
C LEU A 282 -12.75 12.45 22.78
N ASN A 283 -12.06 11.42 23.25
CA ASN A 283 -12.33 10.79 24.56
C ASN A 283 -13.80 10.35 24.74
N GLY A 284 -14.48 9.99 23.65
CA GLY A 284 -15.87 9.57 23.62
C GLY A 284 -16.90 10.72 23.50
N GLU A 285 -16.47 11.98 23.52
CA GLU A 285 -17.33 13.14 23.26
C GLU A 285 -17.30 13.49 21.75
N GLN A 286 -18.48 13.63 21.15
CA GLN A 286 -18.58 13.98 19.73
C GLN A 286 -18.17 15.43 19.49
N LEU A 287 -17.28 15.64 18.53
CA LEU A 287 -16.85 16.97 18.11
C LEU A 287 -17.94 17.69 17.31
N MET A 288 -17.98 19.00 17.46
CA MET A 288 -18.83 19.84 16.60
C MET A 288 -18.15 19.97 15.22
N PRO A 289 -18.89 19.79 14.11
CA PRO A 289 -18.35 19.96 12.77
C PRO A 289 -17.70 21.34 12.58
N HIS A 290 -16.56 21.33 11.88
CA HIS A 290 -15.78 22.53 11.55
C HIS A 290 -15.26 23.33 12.76
N VAL A 291 -15.15 22.70 13.93
CA VAL A 291 -14.55 23.28 15.12
C VAL A 291 -13.26 22.55 15.47
N ARG A 292 -12.15 23.30 15.47
CA ARG A 292 -10.85 22.76 15.89
C ARG A 292 -10.82 22.54 17.39
N THR A 293 -10.53 21.32 17.80
CA THR A 293 -10.43 20.91 19.18
C THR A 293 -9.02 20.43 19.47
N THR A 294 -8.41 20.93 20.54
CA THR A 294 -7.04 20.54 20.93
C THR A 294 -7.02 19.15 21.52
N CYS A 295 -6.07 18.34 21.08
CA CYS A 295 -5.81 16.99 21.55
C CYS A 295 -4.46 16.93 22.27
N ASN A 296 -4.34 16.06 23.27
CA ASN A 296 -3.12 15.86 24.03
C ASN A 296 -2.62 14.41 23.86
N PRO A 297 -1.32 14.16 24.06
CA PRO A 297 -0.83 12.78 24.16
C PRO A 297 -1.57 11.98 25.22
N GLY A 298 -2.04 10.80 24.87
CA GLY A 298 -2.88 9.94 25.71
C GLY A 298 -4.39 10.12 25.50
N ASP A 299 -4.84 11.10 24.72
CA ASP A 299 -6.25 11.20 24.32
C ASP A 299 -6.63 10.12 23.29
N LEU A 300 -7.92 9.77 23.28
CA LEU A 300 -8.52 8.84 22.32
C LEU A 300 -9.28 9.61 21.26
N ILE A 301 -8.89 9.43 20.00
CA ILE A 301 -9.62 9.93 18.85
C ILE A 301 -10.38 8.78 18.19
N SER A 302 -11.68 8.97 17.94
CA SER A 302 -12.47 8.00 17.17
C SER A 302 -13.08 8.62 15.92
N PHE A 303 -12.89 7.95 14.80
CA PHE A 303 -13.55 8.22 13.53
C PHE A 303 -14.70 7.21 13.40
N ALA A 304 -15.94 7.65 13.62
CA ALA A 304 -17.08 6.76 13.88
C ALA A 304 -16.77 5.82 15.07
N ASP A 305 -16.59 4.51 14.82
CA ASP A 305 -16.28 3.50 15.85
C ASP A 305 -14.80 3.04 15.86
N ILE A 306 -13.95 3.63 15.00
CA ILE A 306 -12.53 3.30 14.92
C ILE A 306 -11.74 4.26 15.80
N THR A 307 -11.16 3.74 16.86
CA THR A 307 -10.48 4.54 17.90
C THR A 307 -8.96 4.41 17.81
N TYR A 308 -8.27 5.52 17.95
CA TYR A 308 -6.81 5.64 18.01
C TYR A 308 -6.36 6.32 19.29
N ASP A 309 -5.23 5.88 19.83
CA ASP A 309 -4.50 6.56 20.91
C ASP A 309 -3.53 7.59 20.31
N ILE A 310 -3.44 8.78 20.88
CA ILE A 310 -2.39 9.76 20.58
C ILE A 310 -1.15 9.40 21.39
N CYS A 311 -0.04 9.07 20.72
CA CYS A 311 1.22 8.65 21.35
C CYS A 311 2.36 9.64 21.07
#